data_0c4fe05b8adf406d0445d6db727d8393
#
_entry.id   0c4fe05b8adf406d0445d6db727d8393
#
_cell.length_a   1.000
_cell.length_b   1.000
_cell.length_c   1.000
_cell.angle_alpha   90.00
_cell.angle_beta   90.00
_cell.angle_gamma   90.00
#
_symmetry.space_group_name_H-M   'P 1'
#
loop_
_entity.id
_entity.type
_entity.pdbx_description
1 polymer ?
#
loop_
_entity_poly.entity_id
_entity_poly.type
_entity_poly.pdbx_seq_one_letter_code
_entity_poly.pdbx_strand_id
1 'polypeptide(L)'
;GRFDLGMMYYAPQAWCSDDTDAVERIKIQGGTSYGYQQSMWGAHVSAVPNDQVGRLTSLATRAAVAYFGDFGYELDITKLPADQLAEIKDQVAFYKQYRRLFQFGRFYRLENPDTVSDNVYGWEVVNDDRTMAIAARFQILNGANPAYIRVYFAGLDPEKQYMVNDSQEKFSGAELMTAGYFVPRIMDRTKPEKDPSDFSSRLFVVKEA
;
A
#
# COMPACT_ATOMS: atom_id res chain seq x y z
N GLY A 1 19.46 -11.57 -2.39
CA GLY A 1 18.94 -12.87 -2.79
C GLY A 1 18.37 -12.80 -4.20
N ARG A 2 18.13 -13.95 -4.78
CA ARG A 2 17.45 -14.08 -6.07
C ARG A 2 16.20 -14.89 -5.89
N PHE A 3 15.10 -14.44 -6.49
CA PHE A 3 13.93 -15.27 -6.65
C PHE A 3 14.25 -16.40 -7.65
N ASP A 4 13.96 -17.61 -7.26
CA ASP A 4 14.16 -18.80 -8.09
C ASP A 4 12.89 -19.66 -8.02
N LEU A 5 12.21 -19.81 -9.15
CA LEU A 5 10.97 -20.58 -9.22
C LEU A 5 11.15 -22.05 -8.83
N GLY A 6 12.31 -22.64 -9.10
CA GLY A 6 12.64 -24.00 -8.67
C GLY A 6 12.75 -24.11 -7.14
N MET A 7 13.34 -23.12 -6.50
CA MET A 7 13.42 -23.05 -5.05
C MET A 7 12.07 -22.79 -4.38
N MET A 8 11.14 -22.11 -5.04
CA MET A 8 9.79 -21.87 -4.51
C MET A 8 8.98 -23.14 -4.23
N TYR A 9 9.40 -24.28 -4.83
CA TYR A 9 8.84 -25.58 -4.49
C TYR A 9 9.18 -26.01 -3.06
N TYR A 10 10.35 -25.65 -2.56
CA TYR A 10 10.84 -25.99 -1.21
C TYR A 10 10.69 -24.83 -0.22
N ALA A 11 10.84 -23.60 -0.69
CA ALA A 11 10.72 -22.37 0.09
C ALA A 11 9.80 -21.39 -0.67
N PRO A 12 8.49 -21.44 -0.40
CA PRO A 12 7.49 -20.70 -1.20
C PRO A 12 7.56 -19.18 -1.06
N GLN A 13 8.40 -18.68 -0.16
CA GLN A 13 8.60 -17.26 0.09
C GLN A 13 10.12 -16.96 0.12
N ALA A 14 10.51 -15.78 -0.39
CA ALA A 14 11.85 -15.25 -0.29
C ALA A 14 11.85 -13.80 0.21
N TRP A 15 12.96 -13.38 0.79
CA TRP A 15 13.18 -11.98 1.16
C TRP A 15 13.30 -11.13 -0.10
N CYS A 16 12.47 -10.10 -0.23
CA CYS A 16 12.38 -9.31 -1.46
C CYS A 16 13.66 -8.50 -1.73
N SER A 17 14.20 -7.86 -0.70
CA SER A 17 15.45 -7.09 -0.77
C SER A 17 15.92 -6.74 0.64
N ASP A 18 17.23 -6.70 0.85
CA ASP A 18 17.86 -6.20 2.06
C ASP A 18 17.68 -4.69 2.24
N ASP A 19 17.35 -3.97 1.16
CA ASP A 19 16.89 -2.60 1.28
C ASP A 19 15.44 -2.57 1.82
N THR A 20 15.30 -2.15 3.06
CA THR A 20 14.04 -2.10 3.80
C THR A 20 13.42 -0.70 3.84
N ASP A 21 14.03 0.28 3.16
CA ASP A 21 13.44 1.61 3.05
C ASP A 21 12.10 1.56 2.30
N ALA A 22 11.05 2.15 2.87
CA ALA A 22 9.71 2.06 2.30
C ALA A 22 9.62 2.63 0.88
N VAL A 23 10.35 3.70 0.58
CA VAL A 23 10.32 4.34 -0.75
C VAL A 23 11.02 3.47 -1.80
N GLU A 24 12.17 2.89 -1.45
CA GLU A 24 12.85 1.95 -2.35
C GLU A 24 12.03 0.66 -2.52
N ARG A 25 11.39 0.18 -1.45
CA ARG A 25 10.52 -1.01 -1.51
C ARG A 25 9.31 -0.81 -2.40
N ILE A 26 8.78 0.40 -2.57
CA ILE A 26 7.72 0.67 -3.55
C ILE A 26 8.20 0.26 -4.96
N LYS A 27 9.40 0.65 -5.35
CA LYS A 27 9.99 0.30 -6.65
C LYS A 27 10.31 -1.19 -6.74
N ILE A 28 10.94 -1.74 -5.70
CA ILE A 28 11.38 -3.14 -5.64
C ILE A 28 10.16 -4.07 -5.69
N GLN A 29 9.15 -3.87 -4.84
CA GLN A 29 7.95 -4.70 -4.81
C GLN A 29 7.11 -4.52 -6.09
N GLY A 30 6.98 -3.29 -6.59
CA GLY A 30 6.31 -3.01 -7.85
C GLY A 30 6.97 -3.75 -9.01
N GLY A 31 8.29 -3.72 -9.12
CA GLY A 31 9.05 -4.47 -10.13
C GLY A 31 8.94 -5.98 -9.96
N THR A 32 9.05 -6.48 -8.72
CA THR A 32 8.92 -7.92 -8.41
C THR A 32 7.54 -8.45 -8.79
N SER A 33 6.50 -7.65 -8.65
CA SER A 33 5.12 -8.02 -8.96
C SER A 33 4.85 -8.37 -10.43
N TYR A 34 5.77 -8.08 -11.35
CA TYR A 34 5.65 -8.51 -12.75
C TYR A 34 5.92 -10.01 -12.96
N GLY A 35 6.71 -10.62 -12.08
CA GLY A 35 7.08 -12.03 -12.21
C GLY A 35 6.62 -12.92 -11.06
N TYR A 36 6.28 -12.36 -9.92
CA TYR A 36 5.99 -13.10 -8.69
C TYR A 36 4.75 -12.56 -8.00
N GLN A 37 4.01 -13.43 -7.32
CA GLN A 37 2.85 -13.05 -6.51
C GLN A 37 3.28 -12.43 -5.18
N GLN A 38 2.43 -11.59 -4.62
CA GLN A 38 2.69 -10.89 -3.36
C GLN A 38 2.90 -11.84 -2.16
N SER A 39 2.35 -13.04 -2.17
CA SER A 39 2.60 -14.08 -1.17
C SER A 39 3.99 -14.72 -1.25
N MET A 40 4.79 -14.36 -2.27
CA MET A 40 6.12 -14.94 -2.48
C MET A 40 7.25 -14.06 -1.96
N TRP A 41 6.97 -12.85 -1.52
CA TRP A 41 8.01 -11.95 -0.98
C TRP A 41 7.74 -11.45 0.42
N GLY A 42 8.75 -11.49 1.28
CA GLY A 42 8.74 -10.85 2.59
C GLY A 42 8.81 -9.32 2.46
N ALA A 43 7.96 -8.63 3.24
CA ALA A 43 7.91 -7.19 3.30
C ALA A 43 7.77 -6.73 4.74
N HIS A 44 8.78 -6.02 5.26
CA HIS A 44 8.82 -5.63 6.66
C HIS A 44 8.81 -4.12 6.85
N VAL A 45 8.24 -3.72 7.98
CA VAL A 45 8.35 -2.38 8.54
C VAL A 45 9.68 -2.27 9.26
N SER A 46 10.64 -1.53 8.71
CA SER A 46 11.95 -1.32 9.29
C SER A 46 12.00 -0.13 10.26
N ALA A 47 13.11 0.00 10.99
CA ALA A 47 13.41 1.16 11.80
C ALA A 47 13.63 2.42 10.95
N VAL A 48 13.54 3.59 11.59
CA VAL A 48 13.92 4.88 11.01
C VAL A 48 14.82 5.63 11.98
N PRO A 49 15.82 6.41 11.52
CA PRO A 49 16.23 6.54 10.11
C PRO A 49 16.57 5.18 9.50
N ASN A 50 16.25 4.95 8.20
CA ASN A 50 16.63 3.71 7.53
C ASN A 50 18.16 3.59 7.49
N ASP A 51 18.67 2.39 7.76
CA ASP A 51 20.12 2.14 7.92
C ASP A 51 20.91 2.26 6.61
N GLN A 52 20.29 2.03 5.46
CA GLN A 52 20.98 2.12 4.16
C GLN A 52 20.90 3.54 3.57
N VAL A 53 19.73 4.17 3.61
CA VAL A 53 19.51 5.45 2.91
C VAL A 53 19.31 6.64 3.84
N GLY A 54 19.24 6.43 5.16
CA GLY A 54 19.06 7.48 6.17
C GLY A 54 17.68 8.16 6.13
N ARG A 55 16.72 7.66 5.37
CA ARG A 55 15.41 8.28 5.18
C ARG A 55 14.51 8.10 6.39
N LEU A 56 13.73 9.15 6.66
CA LEU A 56 12.67 9.15 7.64
C LEU A 56 11.31 9.03 6.94
N THR A 57 10.57 7.98 7.27
CA THR A 57 9.20 7.77 6.76
C THR A 57 8.26 7.50 7.93
N SER A 58 6.99 7.86 7.80
CA SER A 58 6.00 7.57 8.83
C SER A 58 5.81 6.07 9.02
N LEU A 59 5.42 5.66 10.22
CA LEU A 59 5.09 4.26 10.49
C LEU A 59 3.94 3.78 9.59
N ALA A 60 2.95 4.63 9.35
CA ALA A 60 1.83 4.37 8.45
C ALA A 60 2.30 4.08 7.00
N THR A 61 3.23 4.88 6.45
CA THR A 61 3.75 4.64 5.09
C THR A 61 4.55 3.34 5.00
N ARG A 62 5.40 3.06 6.00
CA ARG A 62 6.16 1.79 6.05
C ARG A 62 5.22 0.58 6.08
N ALA A 63 4.17 0.64 6.89
CA ALA A 63 3.17 -0.43 6.96
C ALA A 63 2.37 -0.56 5.65
N ALA A 64 1.92 0.55 5.06
CA ALA A 64 1.15 0.53 3.82
C ALA A 64 1.91 -0.15 2.67
N VAL A 65 3.22 0.06 2.57
CA VAL A 65 4.08 -0.64 1.60
C VAL A 65 4.22 -2.12 1.95
N ALA A 66 4.46 -2.44 3.22
CA ALA A 66 4.69 -3.80 3.67
C ALA A 66 3.44 -4.70 3.59
N TYR A 67 2.23 -4.15 3.65
CA TYR A 67 0.99 -4.92 3.55
C TYR A 67 0.86 -5.70 2.23
N PHE A 68 1.46 -5.20 1.15
CA PHE A 68 1.43 -5.86 -0.16
C PHE A 68 2.51 -6.95 -0.31
N GLY A 69 2.75 -7.71 0.74
CA GLY A 69 3.66 -8.84 0.81
C GLY A 69 3.42 -9.67 2.07
N ASP A 70 4.34 -10.55 2.41
CA ASP A 70 4.35 -11.23 3.71
C ASP A 70 4.81 -10.24 4.77
N PHE A 71 3.84 -9.66 5.43
CA PHE A 71 4.00 -8.54 6.35
C PHE A 71 4.68 -8.92 7.65
N GLY A 72 5.62 -8.12 8.08
CA GLY A 72 6.28 -8.23 9.37
C GLY A 72 6.95 -6.94 9.82
N TYR A 73 7.66 -7.02 10.94
CA TYR A 73 8.43 -5.92 11.51
C TYR A 73 9.89 -6.32 11.65
N GLU A 74 10.78 -5.44 11.25
CA GLU A 74 12.23 -5.56 11.38
C GLU A 74 12.76 -4.32 12.10
N LEU A 75 12.42 -4.24 13.40
CA LEU A 75 12.80 -3.14 14.27
C LEU A 75 12.73 -3.56 15.74
N ASP A 76 13.44 -2.84 16.60
CA ASP A 76 13.40 -3.03 18.04
C ASP A 76 12.19 -2.33 18.65
N ILE A 77 11.11 -3.07 18.87
CA ILE A 77 9.86 -2.54 19.45
C ILE A 77 10.03 -1.98 20.86
N THR A 78 11.08 -2.39 21.59
CA THR A 78 11.33 -1.90 22.97
C THR A 78 11.78 -0.45 23.01
N LYS A 79 12.23 0.09 21.87
CA LYS A 79 12.69 1.48 21.71
C LYS A 79 11.60 2.43 21.22
N LEU A 80 10.42 1.91 20.91
CA LEU A 80 9.34 2.72 20.37
C LEU A 80 8.52 3.40 21.48
N PRO A 81 8.03 4.62 21.23
CA PRO A 81 7.11 5.29 22.13
C PRO A 81 5.73 4.62 22.12
N ALA A 82 4.94 4.86 23.15
CA ALA A 82 3.67 4.16 23.39
C ALA A 82 2.63 4.37 22.28
N ASP A 83 2.60 5.53 21.64
CA ASP A 83 1.73 5.85 20.50
C ASP A 83 2.07 5.00 19.27
N GLN A 84 3.35 4.81 18.96
CA GLN A 84 3.78 3.94 17.88
C GLN A 84 3.50 2.46 18.18
N LEU A 85 3.63 2.03 19.43
CA LEU A 85 3.24 0.67 19.82
C LEU A 85 1.73 0.43 19.66
N ALA A 86 0.91 1.43 19.97
CA ALA A 86 -0.53 1.38 19.72
C ALA A 86 -0.83 1.29 18.20
N GLU A 87 -0.16 2.12 17.40
CA GLU A 87 -0.29 2.08 15.94
C GLU A 87 0.11 0.71 15.37
N ILE A 88 1.21 0.11 15.83
CA ILE A 88 1.64 -1.24 15.43
C ILE A 88 0.55 -2.28 15.73
N LYS A 89 -0.08 -2.19 16.91
CA LYS A 89 -1.17 -3.10 17.26
C LYS A 89 -2.33 -3.00 16.26
N ASP A 90 -2.71 -1.79 15.87
CA ASP A 90 -3.77 -1.57 14.89
C ASP A 90 -3.36 -2.04 13.49
N GLN A 91 -2.11 -1.81 13.08
CA GLN A 91 -1.55 -2.29 11.82
C GLN A 91 -1.56 -3.82 11.74
N VAL A 92 -1.18 -4.51 12.82
CA VAL A 92 -1.21 -5.98 12.89
C VAL A 92 -2.65 -6.49 12.83
N ALA A 93 -3.59 -5.83 13.51
CA ALA A 93 -5.00 -6.19 13.46
C ALA A 93 -5.57 -6.03 12.04
N PHE A 94 -5.27 -4.91 11.39
CA PHE A 94 -5.66 -4.63 10.01
C PHE A 94 -5.09 -5.69 9.05
N TYR A 95 -3.80 -5.99 9.12
CA TYR A 95 -3.21 -7.02 8.27
C TYR A 95 -3.84 -8.40 8.50
N LYS A 96 -4.03 -8.81 9.75
CA LYS A 96 -4.67 -10.10 10.06
C LYS A 96 -6.09 -10.21 9.51
N GLN A 97 -6.85 -9.11 9.53
CA GLN A 97 -8.20 -9.05 8.94
C GLN A 97 -8.18 -9.25 7.43
N TYR A 98 -7.22 -8.64 6.73
CA TYR A 98 -7.18 -8.62 5.27
C TYR A 98 -6.04 -9.46 4.66
N ARG A 99 -5.31 -10.23 5.47
CA ARG A 99 -4.13 -10.99 5.02
C ARG A 99 -4.39 -11.85 3.79
N ARG A 100 -5.53 -12.53 3.75
CA ARG A 100 -5.88 -13.38 2.60
C ARG A 100 -6.00 -12.56 1.30
N LEU A 101 -6.59 -11.38 1.40
CA LEU A 101 -6.71 -10.47 0.25
C LEU A 101 -5.34 -9.95 -0.19
N PHE A 102 -4.51 -9.50 0.74
CA PHE A 102 -3.16 -9.01 0.44
C PHE A 102 -2.26 -10.08 -0.20
N GLN A 103 -2.33 -11.32 0.26
CA GLN A 103 -1.45 -12.38 -0.22
C GLN A 103 -1.96 -13.07 -1.49
N PHE A 104 -3.26 -13.23 -1.66
CA PHE A 104 -3.87 -14.07 -2.69
C PHE A 104 -4.87 -13.34 -3.58
N GLY A 105 -5.19 -12.09 -3.31
CA GLY A 105 -5.99 -11.26 -4.19
C GLY A 105 -5.27 -10.97 -5.51
N ARG A 106 -6.03 -10.64 -6.54
CA ARG A 106 -5.47 -10.22 -7.82
C ARG A 106 -4.84 -8.86 -7.66
N PHE A 107 -3.54 -8.77 -7.96
CA PHE A 107 -2.76 -7.55 -7.84
C PHE A 107 -2.86 -6.69 -9.10
N TYR A 108 -3.14 -5.40 -8.90
CA TYR A 108 -3.15 -4.39 -9.97
C TYR A 108 -2.18 -3.27 -9.62
N ARG A 109 -1.49 -2.77 -10.63
CA ARG A 109 -0.67 -1.55 -10.59
C ARG A 109 -1.53 -0.42 -11.14
N LEU A 110 -1.99 0.48 -10.26
CA LEU A 110 -2.91 1.57 -10.62
C LEU A 110 -2.17 2.75 -11.25
N GLU A 111 -1.10 3.14 -10.61
CA GLU A 111 -0.20 4.21 -11.06
C GLU A 111 1.19 3.62 -11.21
N ASN A 112 1.77 3.79 -12.38
CA ASN A 112 3.08 3.27 -12.72
C ASN A 112 3.98 4.46 -13.07
N PRO A 113 5.19 4.57 -12.51
CA PRO A 113 6.13 5.63 -12.82
C PRO A 113 6.46 5.75 -14.31
N ASP A 114 6.44 4.65 -15.04
CA ASP A 114 6.69 4.64 -16.48
C ASP A 114 5.60 5.38 -17.29
N THR A 115 4.43 5.61 -16.71
CA THR A 115 3.28 6.19 -17.41
C THR A 115 2.78 7.52 -16.86
N VAL A 116 3.01 7.80 -15.58
CA VAL A 116 2.43 8.97 -14.90
C VAL A 116 3.50 9.91 -14.36
N SER A 117 4.31 9.46 -13.43
CA SER A 117 5.34 10.27 -12.75
C SER A 117 6.14 9.40 -11.78
N ASP A 118 7.43 9.62 -11.68
CA ASP A 118 8.31 8.99 -10.69
C ASP A 118 7.94 9.31 -9.24
N ASN A 119 6.99 10.21 -9.02
CA ASN A 119 6.57 10.66 -7.71
C ASN A 119 5.30 9.98 -7.18
N VAL A 120 4.61 9.20 -8.02
CA VAL A 120 3.34 8.58 -7.65
C VAL A 120 3.33 7.11 -8.03
N TYR A 121 2.92 6.28 -7.09
CA TYR A 121 2.73 4.84 -7.29
C TYR A 121 1.38 4.43 -6.71
N GLY A 122 0.74 3.46 -7.32
CA GLY A 122 -0.51 2.92 -6.83
C GLY A 122 -0.61 1.41 -7.03
N TRP A 123 -1.03 0.71 -5.99
CA TRP A 123 -1.30 -0.72 -6.01
C TRP A 123 -2.68 -1.02 -5.49
N GLU A 124 -3.23 -2.12 -5.95
CA GLU A 124 -4.52 -2.62 -5.50
C GLU A 124 -4.52 -4.15 -5.49
N VAL A 125 -5.22 -4.72 -4.53
CA VAL A 125 -5.55 -6.14 -4.49
C VAL A 125 -7.06 -6.31 -4.45
N VAL A 126 -7.59 -7.20 -5.29
CA VAL A 126 -9.02 -7.47 -5.43
C VAL A 126 -9.27 -8.95 -5.21
N ASN A 127 -10.28 -9.32 -4.43
CA ASN A 127 -10.67 -10.73 -4.24
C ASN A 127 -11.35 -11.31 -5.48
N ASP A 128 -11.46 -12.64 -5.56
CA ASP A 128 -11.93 -13.32 -6.75
C ASP A 128 -13.38 -13.00 -7.11
N ASP A 129 -14.26 -12.82 -6.13
CA ASP A 129 -15.67 -12.49 -6.33
C ASP A 129 -15.94 -10.98 -6.51
N ARG A 130 -14.87 -10.18 -6.48
CA ARG A 130 -14.91 -8.72 -6.66
C ARG A 130 -15.83 -7.99 -5.69
N THR A 131 -15.93 -8.51 -4.47
CA THR A 131 -16.71 -7.89 -3.39
C THR A 131 -15.86 -6.98 -2.52
N MET A 132 -14.53 -7.10 -2.61
CA MET A 132 -13.60 -6.37 -1.79
C MET A 132 -12.30 -6.07 -2.53
N ALA A 133 -11.81 -4.85 -2.36
CA ALA A 133 -10.48 -4.44 -2.79
C ALA A 133 -9.79 -3.59 -1.71
N ILE A 134 -8.47 -3.60 -1.70
CA ILE A 134 -7.67 -2.64 -0.95
C ILE A 134 -6.66 -2.03 -1.90
N ALA A 135 -6.68 -0.71 -2.00
CA ALA A 135 -5.72 0.05 -2.77
C ALA A 135 -4.82 0.90 -1.86
N ALA A 136 -3.59 1.12 -2.30
CA ALA A 136 -2.67 2.08 -1.72
C ALA A 136 -2.19 3.04 -2.80
N ARG A 137 -2.14 4.32 -2.47
CA ARG A 137 -1.47 5.35 -3.27
C ARG A 137 -0.30 5.90 -2.48
N PHE A 138 0.86 5.93 -3.10
CA PHE A 138 2.11 6.41 -2.52
C PHE A 138 2.53 7.71 -3.21
N GLN A 139 2.87 8.72 -2.43
CA GLN A 139 3.39 10.00 -2.89
C GLN A 139 4.84 10.14 -2.45
N ILE A 140 5.77 10.25 -3.40
CA ILE A 140 7.19 10.39 -3.07
C ILE A 140 7.51 11.84 -2.72
N LEU A 141 7.38 12.75 -3.67
CA LEU A 141 7.57 14.18 -3.45
C LEU A 141 6.30 14.95 -3.80
N ASN A 142 5.96 15.94 -3.00
CA ASN A 142 4.86 16.84 -3.28
C ASN A 142 5.34 18.02 -4.10
N GLY A 143 4.59 18.36 -5.15
CA GLY A 143 4.78 19.58 -5.91
C GLY A 143 4.05 20.77 -5.26
N ALA A 144 4.48 21.99 -5.60
CA ALA A 144 3.73 23.19 -5.28
C ALA A 144 2.37 23.16 -6.03
N ASN A 145 1.29 23.58 -5.35
CA ASN A 145 -0.06 23.60 -5.91
C ASN A 145 -0.48 22.28 -6.57
N PRO A 146 -0.44 21.15 -5.85
CA PRO A 146 -0.81 19.86 -6.42
C PRO A 146 -2.27 19.88 -6.89
N ALA A 147 -2.52 19.24 -8.03
CA ALA A 147 -3.86 19.03 -8.56
C ALA A 147 -4.73 18.19 -7.62
N TYR A 148 -6.03 18.18 -7.86
CA TYR A 148 -6.92 17.24 -7.20
C TYR A 148 -6.50 15.81 -7.50
N ILE A 149 -6.49 14.98 -6.46
CA ILE A 149 -6.12 13.57 -6.56
C ILE A 149 -7.38 12.76 -6.89
N ARG A 150 -7.28 11.94 -7.93
CA ARG A 150 -8.24 10.87 -8.21
C ARG A 150 -7.50 9.54 -8.19
N VAL A 151 -8.13 8.53 -7.59
CA VAL A 151 -7.66 7.15 -7.61
C VAL A 151 -8.59 6.38 -8.53
N TYR A 152 -8.02 5.79 -9.57
CA TYR A 152 -8.73 4.93 -10.51
C TYR A 152 -8.51 3.49 -10.08
N PHE A 153 -9.56 2.84 -9.62
CA PHE A 153 -9.51 1.43 -9.22
C PHE A 153 -9.47 0.51 -10.45
N ALA A 154 -9.13 -0.74 -10.23
CA ALA A 154 -9.09 -1.75 -11.28
C ALA A 154 -9.75 -3.06 -10.81
N GLY A 155 -10.21 -3.86 -11.74
CA GLY A 155 -10.70 -5.21 -11.46
C GLY A 155 -11.99 -5.32 -10.66
N LEU A 156 -12.64 -4.22 -10.32
CA LEU A 156 -13.97 -4.23 -9.70
C LEU A 156 -15.03 -4.72 -10.69
N ASP A 157 -16.17 -5.13 -10.18
CA ASP A 157 -17.33 -5.45 -11.02
C ASP A 157 -18.04 -4.14 -11.40
N PRO A 158 -18.17 -3.80 -12.68
CA PRO A 158 -18.77 -2.53 -13.09
C PRO A 158 -20.22 -2.34 -12.63
N GLU A 159 -20.97 -3.44 -12.47
CA GLU A 159 -22.39 -3.43 -12.12
C GLU A 159 -22.66 -3.41 -10.60
N LYS A 160 -21.63 -3.73 -9.77
CA LYS A 160 -21.77 -3.72 -8.33
C LYS A 160 -21.62 -2.31 -7.77
N GLN A 161 -22.24 -2.10 -6.59
CA GLN A 161 -22.09 -0.88 -5.79
C GLN A 161 -21.04 -1.09 -4.70
N TYR A 162 -20.23 -0.10 -4.46
CA TYR A 162 -19.14 -0.14 -3.48
C TYR A 162 -19.14 1.09 -2.59
N MET A 163 -18.66 0.90 -1.37
CA MET A 163 -18.29 1.96 -0.42
C MET A 163 -16.78 2.01 -0.27
N VAL A 164 -16.23 3.22 -0.12
CA VAL A 164 -14.79 3.44 0.07
C VAL A 164 -14.53 3.97 1.48
N ASN A 165 -13.66 3.33 2.26
CA ASN A 165 -13.27 3.73 3.61
C ASN A 165 -14.46 3.93 4.57
N ASP A 166 -15.40 3.00 4.61
CA ASP A 166 -16.60 3.05 5.45
C ASP A 166 -17.45 4.34 5.24
N SER A 167 -17.28 5.02 4.09
CA SER A 167 -18.17 6.10 3.66
C SER A 167 -19.58 5.56 3.47
N GLN A 168 -20.59 6.40 3.73
CA GLN A 168 -21.98 6.06 3.41
C GLN A 168 -22.31 6.29 1.92
N GLU A 169 -21.42 6.91 1.19
CA GLU A 169 -21.57 7.16 -0.25
C GLU A 169 -21.28 5.89 -1.04
N LYS A 170 -22.15 5.59 -2.01
CA LYS A 170 -22.04 4.42 -2.87
C LYS A 170 -21.65 4.83 -4.27
N PHE A 171 -20.73 4.07 -4.84
CA PHE A 171 -20.20 4.25 -6.20
C PHE A 171 -20.35 2.96 -6.96
N SER A 172 -20.72 3.01 -8.24
CA SER A 172 -20.63 1.83 -9.08
C SER A 172 -19.17 1.46 -9.34
N GLY A 173 -18.90 0.17 -9.57
CA GLY A 173 -17.55 -0.26 -9.97
C GLY A 173 -17.11 0.42 -11.26
N ALA A 174 -18.03 0.62 -12.21
CA ALA A 174 -17.76 1.39 -13.43
C ALA A 174 -17.30 2.82 -13.12
N GLU A 175 -17.96 3.51 -12.20
CA GLU A 175 -17.60 4.87 -11.79
C GLU A 175 -16.21 4.91 -11.14
N LEU A 176 -15.92 4.02 -10.20
CA LEU A 176 -14.62 3.94 -9.52
C LEU A 176 -13.47 3.65 -10.50
N MET A 177 -13.73 2.84 -11.53
CA MET A 177 -12.71 2.48 -12.53
C MET A 177 -12.54 3.53 -13.65
N THR A 178 -13.57 4.33 -13.98
CA THR A 178 -13.52 5.25 -15.12
C THR A 178 -13.47 6.72 -14.75
N ALA A 179 -14.30 7.16 -13.80
CA ALA A 179 -14.28 8.53 -13.27
C ALA A 179 -13.27 8.69 -12.14
N GLY A 180 -12.99 7.60 -11.42
CA GLY A 180 -12.08 7.55 -10.29
C GLY A 180 -12.70 8.14 -9.02
N TYR A 181 -12.20 7.69 -7.88
CA TYR A 181 -12.56 8.20 -6.56
C TYR A 181 -11.85 9.52 -6.30
N PHE A 182 -12.61 10.56 -6.00
CA PHE A 182 -12.05 11.85 -5.61
C PHE A 182 -11.54 11.76 -4.16
N VAL A 183 -10.24 12.02 -3.98
CA VAL A 183 -9.61 12.02 -2.67
C VAL A 183 -9.67 13.42 -2.08
N PRO A 184 -10.49 13.66 -1.05
CA PRO A 184 -10.55 14.94 -0.40
C PRO A 184 -9.16 15.36 0.11
N ARG A 185 -8.76 16.58 -0.20
CA ARG A 185 -7.54 17.16 0.35
C ARG A 185 -7.85 17.68 1.74
N ILE A 186 -7.40 16.97 2.76
CA ILE A 186 -7.50 17.45 4.12
C ILE A 186 -6.32 18.41 4.33
N MET A 187 -6.59 19.71 4.19
CA MET A 187 -5.64 20.76 4.57
C MET A 187 -5.93 21.20 6.01
N ASP A 188 -5.61 20.35 6.95
CA ASP A 188 -5.66 20.75 8.37
C ASP A 188 -4.27 21.18 8.84
N ARG A 189 -3.99 22.45 8.71
CA ARG A 189 -2.71 23.05 9.13
C ARG A 189 -2.44 22.93 10.63
N THR A 190 -3.44 22.56 11.43
CA THR A 190 -3.30 22.30 12.86
C THR A 190 -2.85 20.88 13.16
N LYS A 191 -2.90 20.00 12.17
CA LYS A 191 -2.51 18.58 12.25
C LYS A 191 -1.64 18.21 11.06
N PRO A 192 -0.40 18.71 11.00
CA PRO A 192 0.49 18.47 9.86
C PRO A 192 0.76 16.99 9.61
N GLU A 193 0.62 16.12 10.61
CA GLU A 193 0.72 14.67 10.49
C GLU A 193 -0.40 14.04 9.64
N LYS A 194 -1.49 14.77 9.40
CA LYS A 194 -2.60 14.35 8.52
C LYS A 194 -2.51 14.91 7.11
N ASP A 195 -1.66 15.90 6.89
CA ASP A 195 -1.41 16.41 5.55
C ASP A 195 -0.53 15.43 4.78
N PRO A 196 -0.86 15.14 3.51
CA PRO A 196 0.02 14.36 2.67
C PRO A 196 1.32 15.14 2.44
N SER A 197 2.34 14.76 3.19
CA SER A 197 3.72 15.24 3.02
C SER A 197 4.46 14.37 2.00
N ASP A 198 5.72 14.67 1.78
CA ASP A 198 6.62 13.78 1.05
C ASP A 198 6.68 12.41 1.74
N PHE A 199 6.93 11.38 0.95
CA PHE A 199 7.00 9.98 1.40
C PHE A 199 5.74 9.51 2.14
N SER A 200 4.57 9.90 1.66
CA SER A 200 3.28 9.60 2.28
C SER A 200 2.51 8.50 1.53
N SER A 201 1.59 7.89 2.24
CA SER A 201 0.69 6.88 1.69
C SER A 201 -0.76 7.14 2.07
N ARG A 202 -1.68 6.63 1.25
CA ARG A 202 -3.10 6.55 1.56
C ARG A 202 -3.62 5.16 1.21
N LEU A 203 -4.35 4.56 2.14
CA LEU A 203 -5.04 3.30 1.95
C LEU A 203 -6.53 3.53 1.69
N PHE A 204 -7.08 2.72 0.81
CA PHE A 204 -8.51 2.72 0.45
C PHE A 204 -9.02 1.29 0.57
N VAL A 205 -9.94 1.08 1.50
CA VAL A 205 -10.66 -0.18 1.64
C VAL A 205 -11.98 -0.04 0.91
N VAL A 206 -12.17 -0.86 -0.12
CA VAL A 206 -13.36 -0.86 -0.98
C VAL A 206 -14.16 -2.11 -0.68
N LYS A 207 -15.44 -1.96 -0.36
CA LYS A 207 -16.34 -3.07 -0.03
C LYS A 207 -17.63 -2.93 -0.80
N GLU A 208 -18.16 -4.05 -1.27
CA GLU A 208 -19.51 -4.13 -1.83
C GLU A 208 -20.52 -3.63 -0.80
N ALA A 209 -21.50 -2.79 -1.24
CA ALA A 209 -22.43 -2.02 -0.42
C ALA A 209 -23.72 -2.78 -0.10
#